data_4009be4c5d5dbb48c2405949734a2589
#
_entry.id   4009be4c5d5dbb48c2405949734a2589
#
_cell.length_a   1.000
_cell.length_b   1.000
_cell.length_c   1.000
_cell.angle_alpha   90.00
_cell.angle_beta   90.00
_cell.angle_gamma   90.00
#
_symmetry.space_group_name_H-M   'P 1'
#
loop_
_entity.id
_entity.type
_entity.pdbx_description
1 polymer ?
#
loop_
_entity_poly.entity_id
_entity_poly.type
_entity_poly.pdbx_seq_one_letter_code
_entity_poly.pdbx_strand_id
1 'polypeptide(L)'
;MNKIKCIHSVDFKVEATGHGCVNFNGSYRYYSENAQDNVDNVKTPKMLGFPNIKSSLNGDEKPRYNTAESVINSQVAQIFISENCLRNWIFKEGFPNHVSTLTKDHAFDLLSSPFGLIRGFAITDKNPLKRKSCLFLEKAIDSNRNLICETRTTTGQSGNTSLHTVINTGNTKYEFFGSINIEDLQFISTDNIFGRASVLSTSDNLKDLATKITENISNIAKELELSLKPVAEYGFWKKKGRVISEGEWGILLNQDAIHILVEWIIDKIKNLYIHQAKSLMKVESVLCDYNSGNHFRIKRDTTSISSFKDRDFEIYYEKMSPTHEQLVEEPEKEKISKRSKKTSNKEEE
;
A
#
# COMPACT_ATOMS: atom_id res chain seq x y z
N MET A 1 15.89 35.55 -9.64
CA MET A 1 15.78 34.14 -10.08
C MET A 1 14.67 33.49 -9.26
N ASN A 2 13.53 33.18 -9.89
CA ASN A 2 12.50 32.39 -9.22
C ASN A 2 13.06 30.98 -9.01
N LYS A 3 13.26 30.58 -7.75
CA LYS A 3 13.60 29.19 -7.41
C LYS A 3 12.54 28.27 -8.05
N ILE A 4 12.95 27.47 -9.03
CA ILE A 4 12.11 26.40 -9.56
C ILE A 4 11.74 25.54 -8.34
N LYS A 5 10.46 25.48 -8.02
CA LYS A 5 10.00 24.68 -6.88
C LYS A 5 9.98 23.22 -7.32
N CYS A 6 10.84 22.38 -6.73
CA CYS A 6 10.87 20.95 -6.99
C CYS A 6 9.56 20.24 -6.57
N ILE A 7 9.28 19.09 -7.17
CA ILE A 7 8.11 18.28 -6.84
C ILE A 7 8.43 17.42 -5.62
N HIS A 8 7.60 17.51 -4.58
CA HIS A 8 7.73 16.77 -3.33
C HIS A 8 6.74 15.59 -3.24
N SER A 9 5.60 15.72 -3.91
CA SER A 9 4.59 14.66 -4.02
C SER A 9 3.84 14.74 -5.33
N VAL A 10 3.26 13.62 -5.74
CA VAL A 10 2.27 13.57 -6.81
C VAL A 10 0.95 13.19 -6.18
N ASP A 11 0.08 14.18 -6.04
CA ASP A 11 -1.25 14.00 -5.48
C ASP A 11 -2.22 13.68 -6.60
N PHE A 12 -3.23 12.85 -6.34
CA PHE A 12 -4.20 12.52 -7.37
C PHE A 12 -5.62 12.39 -6.80
N LYS A 13 -6.58 12.73 -7.66
CA LYS A 13 -8.01 12.51 -7.48
C LYS A 13 -8.47 11.47 -8.49
N VAL A 14 -9.23 10.49 -8.04
CA VAL A 14 -9.78 9.42 -8.89
C VAL A 14 -11.28 9.46 -8.84
N GLU A 15 -11.91 9.39 -10.01
CA GLU A 15 -13.34 9.15 -10.15
C GLU A 15 -13.54 7.78 -10.80
N ALA A 16 -14.45 6.99 -10.25
CA ALA A 16 -14.74 5.66 -10.73
C ALA A 16 -16.22 5.37 -10.67
N THR A 17 -16.68 4.53 -11.58
CA THR A 17 -18.06 4.05 -11.64
C THR A 17 -18.11 2.55 -11.43
N GLY A 18 -19.28 2.06 -11.02
CA GLY A 18 -19.44 0.64 -10.80
C GLY A 18 -20.88 0.22 -10.63
N HIS A 19 -21.02 -1.06 -10.36
CA HIS A 19 -22.30 -1.70 -10.06
C HIS A 19 -22.12 -2.71 -8.94
N GLY A 20 -23.03 -2.70 -7.99
CA GLY A 20 -22.94 -3.57 -6.82
C GLY A 20 -21.87 -3.12 -5.84
N CYS A 21 -21.59 -3.90 -4.82
CA CYS A 21 -20.56 -3.63 -3.82
C CYS A 21 -19.36 -4.57 -4.00
N VAL A 22 -18.18 -4.01 -4.18
CA VAL A 22 -16.93 -4.76 -4.36
C VAL A 22 -16.14 -4.96 -3.06
N ASN A 23 -16.59 -4.34 -1.95
CA ASN A 23 -15.90 -4.46 -0.68
C ASN A 23 -16.87 -4.74 0.48
N PHE A 24 -16.99 -6.01 0.81
CA PHE A 24 -17.85 -6.49 1.90
C PHE A 24 -17.05 -6.68 3.19
N ASN A 25 -17.72 -6.46 4.31
CA ASN A 25 -17.37 -7.11 5.57
C ASN A 25 -17.79 -8.58 5.48
N GLY A 26 -17.22 -9.44 6.31
CA GLY A 26 -17.67 -10.84 6.42
C GLY A 26 -19.16 -10.93 6.77
N SER A 27 -19.65 -12.15 6.92
CA SER A 27 -21.04 -12.35 7.36
C SER A 27 -21.21 -11.84 8.78
N TYR A 28 -22.22 -11.00 8.99
CA TYR A 28 -22.67 -10.57 10.32
C TYR A 28 -23.87 -11.38 10.73
N ARG A 29 -23.96 -11.71 12.02
CA ARG A 29 -25.12 -12.32 12.60
C ARG A 29 -26.02 -11.24 13.15
N TYR A 30 -27.27 -11.20 12.72
CA TYR A 30 -28.29 -10.32 13.26
C TYR A 30 -29.26 -11.16 14.09
N TYR A 31 -29.62 -10.67 15.26
CA TYR A 31 -30.72 -11.24 16.04
C TYR A 31 -31.97 -10.42 15.74
N SER A 32 -33.05 -11.08 15.38
CA SER A 32 -34.36 -10.45 15.33
C SER A 32 -34.82 -10.18 16.76
N GLU A 33 -35.34 -8.98 17.03
CA GLU A 33 -35.88 -8.63 18.38
C GLU A 33 -37.00 -9.57 18.83
N ASN A 34 -37.63 -10.27 17.91
CA ASN A 34 -38.79 -11.14 18.14
C ASN A 34 -38.48 -12.64 18.04
N ALA A 35 -37.25 -13.05 17.79
CA ALA A 35 -36.92 -14.47 17.65
C ALA A 35 -35.87 -14.89 18.69
N GLN A 36 -36.25 -15.75 19.56
CA GLN A 36 -35.38 -16.24 20.64
C GLN A 36 -34.15 -17.02 20.15
N ASP A 37 -34.13 -17.51 18.91
CA ASP A 37 -33.01 -18.32 18.38
C ASP A 37 -32.70 -18.16 16.88
N ASN A 38 -33.33 -17.27 16.12
CA ASN A 38 -33.04 -17.11 14.69
C ASN A 38 -31.98 -16.05 14.44
N VAL A 39 -30.81 -16.51 14.06
CA VAL A 39 -29.66 -15.69 13.67
C VAL A 39 -29.59 -15.60 12.16
N ASP A 40 -29.98 -14.45 11.60
CA ASP A 40 -29.80 -14.20 10.19
C ASP A 40 -28.35 -13.82 9.88
N ASN A 41 -27.74 -14.53 8.95
CA ASN A 41 -26.44 -14.16 8.41
C ASN A 41 -26.61 -13.11 7.31
N VAL A 42 -26.21 -11.88 7.58
CA VAL A 42 -26.27 -10.80 6.59
C VAL A 42 -24.88 -10.40 6.16
N LYS A 43 -24.64 -10.40 4.84
CA LYS A 43 -23.43 -9.84 4.26
C LYS A 43 -23.65 -8.36 3.99
N THR A 44 -22.91 -7.51 4.70
CA THR A 44 -23.00 -6.06 4.55
C THR A 44 -21.80 -5.50 3.82
N PRO A 45 -21.98 -4.51 2.92
CA PRO A 45 -20.87 -3.73 2.39
C PRO A 45 -20.17 -2.97 3.52
N LYS A 46 -18.94 -2.54 3.29
CA LYS A 46 -18.27 -1.60 4.19
C LYS A 46 -18.91 -0.24 4.07
N MET A 47 -19.38 0.30 5.21
CA MET A 47 -20.13 1.56 5.26
C MET A 47 -19.56 2.51 6.30
N LEU A 48 -19.47 3.80 5.95
CA LEU A 48 -19.24 4.90 6.89
C LEU A 48 -20.54 5.23 7.65
N GLY A 49 -20.42 5.76 8.86
CA GLY A 49 -21.58 6.12 9.69
C GLY A 49 -22.29 4.93 10.31
N PHE A 50 -21.84 3.72 10.06
CA PHE A 50 -22.34 2.51 10.68
C PHE A 50 -21.53 2.20 11.95
N PRO A 51 -22.15 2.00 13.11
CA PRO A 51 -21.40 1.63 14.30
C PRO A 51 -20.64 0.35 14.03
N ASN A 52 -19.32 0.38 14.28
CA ASN A 52 -18.53 -0.84 14.28
C ASN A 52 -19.16 -1.78 15.29
N ILE A 53 -19.71 -2.88 14.80
CA ILE A 53 -20.14 -3.98 15.66
C ILE A 53 -18.86 -4.49 16.30
N LYS A 54 -18.58 -4.10 17.52
CA LYS A 54 -17.54 -4.75 18.31
C LYS A 54 -18.01 -6.19 18.45
N SER A 55 -17.35 -7.10 17.74
CA SER A 55 -17.41 -8.49 18.13
C SER A 55 -16.79 -8.54 19.53
N SER A 56 -17.61 -8.58 20.55
CA SER A 56 -17.14 -8.87 21.90
C SER A 56 -16.57 -10.28 21.84
N LEU A 57 -15.26 -10.38 21.82
CA LEU A 57 -14.55 -11.65 22.00
C LEU A 57 -14.75 -12.20 23.42
N ASN A 58 -15.35 -11.41 24.30
CA ASN A 58 -15.66 -11.76 25.69
C ASN A 58 -17.16 -11.56 25.91
N GLY A 59 -17.88 -12.57 25.73
CA GLY A 59 -19.21 -13.06 25.99
C GLY A 59 -20.32 -12.24 26.67
N ASP A 60 -20.15 -11.01 27.13
CA ASP A 60 -21.07 -10.39 28.12
C ASP A 60 -21.87 -9.16 27.65
N GLU A 61 -21.65 -8.63 26.48
CA GLU A 61 -22.54 -7.60 25.91
C GLU A 61 -23.21 -8.12 24.65
N LYS A 62 -24.54 -8.29 24.70
CA LYS A 62 -25.33 -8.52 23.49
C LYS A 62 -25.11 -7.36 22.53
N PRO A 63 -24.53 -7.59 21.34
CA PRO A 63 -24.34 -6.51 20.40
C PRO A 63 -25.70 -5.90 20.05
N ARG A 64 -25.79 -4.58 20.06
CA ARG A 64 -26.99 -3.87 19.59
C ARG A 64 -26.98 -3.92 18.07
N TYR A 65 -27.90 -4.62 17.47
CA TYR A 65 -28.03 -4.80 16.03
C TYR A 65 -29.02 -3.80 15.46
N ASN A 66 -28.58 -3.09 14.42
CA ASN A 66 -29.51 -2.37 13.56
C ASN A 66 -30.08 -3.35 12.54
N THR A 67 -31.38 -3.33 12.33
CA THR A 67 -32.03 -4.15 11.29
C THR A 67 -31.52 -3.74 9.92
N ALA A 68 -31.61 -4.64 8.92
CA ALA A 68 -31.25 -4.31 7.54
C ALA A 68 -32.01 -3.07 7.04
N GLU A 69 -33.25 -2.90 7.45
CA GLU A 69 -34.09 -1.73 7.14
C GLU A 69 -33.56 -0.44 7.77
N SER A 70 -33.09 -0.48 9.03
CA SER A 70 -32.51 0.68 9.69
C SER A 70 -31.21 1.14 9.01
N VAL A 71 -30.44 0.22 8.43
CA VAL A 71 -29.24 0.51 7.64
C VAL A 71 -29.60 1.18 6.33
N ILE A 72 -30.60 0.65 5.62
CA ILE A 72 -31.06 1.17 4.33
C ILE A 72 -31.70 2.56 4.52
N ASN A 73 -32.46 2.74 5.57
CA ASN A 73 -33.12 4.00 5.90
C ASN A 73 -32.16 5.03 6.52
N SER A 74 -30.94 4.64 6.88
CA SER A 74 -29.93 5.55 7.41
C SER A 74 -29.42 6.47 6.31
N GLN A 75 -29.82 7.73 6.31
CA GLN A 75 -29.30 8.75 5.38
C GLN A 75 -27.80 9.04 5.56
N VAL A 76 -27.19 8.50 6.59
CA VAL A 76 -25.79 8.72 6.97
C VAL A 76 -24.87 7.63 6.41
N ALA A 77 -25.39 6.43 6.11
CA ALA A 77 -24.58 5.32 5.63
C ALA A 77 -24.09 5.56 4.20
N GLN A 78 -22.78 5.60 4.05
CA GLN A 78 -22.10 5.65 2.75
C GLN A 78 -21.25 4.42 2.55
N ILE A 79 -21.42 3.77 1.42
CA ILE A 79 -20.56 2.64 1.02
C ILE A 79 -19.17 3.16 0.70
N PHE A 80 -18.16 2.40 1.06
CA PHE A 80 -16.80 2.70 0.69
C PHE A 80 -16.01 1.45 0.32
N ILE A 81 -14.98 1.65 -0.49
CA ILE A 81 -13.92 0.67 -0.73
C ILE A 81 -12.74 1.06 0.14
N SER A 82 -12.27 0.15 0.99
CA SER A 82 -11.16 0.46 1.89
C SER A 82 -9.83 0.60 1.14
N GLU A 83 -8.90 1.35 1.73
CA GLU A 83 -7.55 1.59 1.23
C GLU A 83 -6.81 0.26 0.97
N ASN A 84 -7.00 -0.72 1.86
CA ASN A 84 -6.40 -2.04 1.71
C ASN A 84 -6.99 -2.83 0.53
N CYS A 85 -8.29 -2.68 0.27
CA CYS A 85 -8.92 -3.31 -0.89
C CYS A 85 -8.39 -2.69 -2.19
N LEU A 86 -8.36 -1.34 -2.28
CA LEU A 86 -7.78 -0.63 -3.41
C LEU A 86 -6.32 -1.04 -3.65
N ARG A 87 -5.50 -0.99 -2.60
CA ARG A 87 -4.08 -1.39 -2.65
C ARG A 87 -3.90 -2.82 -3.12
N ASN A 88 -4.72 -3.75 -2.62
CA ASN A 88 -4.66 -5.15 -3.03
C ASN A 88 -4.94 -5.32 -4.54
N TRP A 89 -5.90 -4.60 -5.08
CA TRP A 89 -6.24 -4.69 -6.50
C TRP A 89 -5.24 -3.98 -7.41
N ILE A 90 -4.71 -2.81 -7.00
CA ILE A 90 -3.65 -2.10 -7.74
C ILE A 90 -2.41 -2.98 -7.91
N PHE A 91 -2.06 -3.77 -6.88
CA PHE A 91 -0.84 -4.59 -6.86
C PHE A 91 -1.09 -6.09 -7.01
N LYS A 92 -2.29 -6.50 -7.43
CA LYS A 92 -2.73 -7.90 -7.44
C LYS A 92 -1.82 -8.83 -8.27
N GLU A 93 -1.32 -8.36 -9.39
CA GLU A 93 -0.57 -9.19 -10.34
C GLU A 93 0.86 -9.48 -9.90
N GLY A 94 1.45 -8.61 -9.09
CA GLY A 94 2.88 -8.68 -8.76
C GLY A 94 3.20 -8.80 -7.27
N PHE A 95 2.19 -9.04 -6.42
CA PHE A 95 2.41 -9.17 -4.99
C PHE A 95 1.75 -10.44 -4.45
N PRO A 96 2.42 -11.20 -3.55
CA PRO A 96 1.85 -12.43 -3.02
C PRO A 96 0.53 -12.17 -2.27
N ASN A 97 -0.43 -13.08 -2.46
CA ASN A 97 -1.76 -12.99 -1.85
C ASN A 97 -1.72 -13.02 -0.32
N HIS A 98 -0.70 -13.66 0.27
CA HIS A 98 -0.51 -13.77 1.71
C HIS A 98 0.81 -13.15 2.14
N VAL A 99 0.75 -11.96 2.73
CA VAL A 99 1.94 -11.25 3.25
C VAL A 99 2.63 -12.04 4.37
N SER A 100 1.89 -12.87 5.09
CA SER A 100 2.42 -13.74 6.16
C SER A 100 3.40 -14.82 5.67
N THR A 101 3.44 -15.10 4.38
CA THR A 101 4.39 -16.07 3.79
C THR A 101 5.72 -15.45 3.37
N LEU A 102 5.88 -14.13 3.52
CA LEU A 102 7.11 -13.44 3.16
C LEU A 102 8.23 -13.77 4.14
N THR A 103 9.35 -14.22 3.59
CA THR A 103 10.62 -14.42 4.32
C THR A 103 11.64 -13.37 3.89
N LYS A 104 12.77 -13.29 4.60
CA LYS A 104 13.85 -12.35 4.25
C LYS A 104 14.41 -12.57 2.84
N ASP A 105 14.39 -13.81 2.36
CA ASP A 105 14.86 -14.16 1.01
C ASP A 105 14.02 -13.48 -0.09
N HIS A 106 12.74 -13.23 0.18
CA HIS A 106 11.86 -12.53 -0.75
C HIS A 106 12.12 -11.00 -0.82
N ALA A 107 12.89 -10.44 0.10
CA ALA A 107 13.13 -8.98 0.13
C ALA A 107 13.84 -8.49 -1.13
N PHE A 108 14.80 -9.27 -1.67
CA PHE A 108 15.49 -8.94 -2.92
C PHE A 108 14.53 -8.92 -4.11
N ASP A 109 13.71 -9.96 -4.24
CA ASP A 109 12.74 -10.07 -5.34
C ASP A 109 11.68 -8.96 -5.26
N LEU A 110 11.21 -8.64 -4.05
CA LEU A 110 10.27 -7.55 -3.85
C LEU A 110 10.90 -6.19 -4.22
N LEU A 111 12.12 -5.91 -3.73
CA LEU A 111 12.79 -4.62 -4.00
C LEU A 111 13.27 -4.49 -5.44
N SER A 112 13.54 -5.57 -6.14
CA SER A 112 13.85 -5.53 -7.57
C SER A 112 12.63 -5.21 -8.43
N SER A 113 11.41 -5.34 -7.89
CA SER A 113 10.16 -5.10 -8.59
C SER A 113 9.53 -3.74 -8.23
N PRO A 114 8.80 -3.08 -9.16
CA PRO A 114 8.09 -1.84 -8.88
C PRO A 114 7.00 -2.02 -7.82
N PHE A 115 6.45 -3.23 -7.71
CA PHE A 115 5.44 -3.58 -6.71
C PHE A 115 5.97 -3.42 -5.28
N GLY A 116 7.12 -3.99 -4.96
CA GLY A 116 7.74 -3.87 -3.64
C GLY A 116 8.26 -2.47 -3.36
N LEU A 117 8.80 -1.79 -4.38
CA LEU A 117 9.31 -0.42 -4.26
C LEU A 117 8.21 0.57 -3.87
N ILE A 118 7.02 0.45 -4.46
CA ILE A 118 5.91 1.41 -4.27
C ILE A 118 4.97 0.98 -3.15
N ARG A 119 4.51 -0.28 -3.18
CA ARG A 119 3.58 -0.81 -2.18
C ARG A 119 4.19 -0.87 -0.79
N GLY A 120 5.48 -1.17 -0.72
CA GLY A 120 6.16 -1.47 0.53
C GLY A 120 5.76 -2.84 1.11
N PHE A 121 6.49 -3.25 2.15
CA PHE A 121 6.25 -4.52 2.85
C PHE A 121 6.78 -4.45 4.29
N ALA A 122 6.36 -5.40 5.11
CA ALA A 122 6.93 -5.67 6.42
C ALA A 122 7.11 -7.19 6.57
N ILE A 123 8.34 -7.61 6.77
CA ILE A 123 8.70 -8.99 7.07
C ILE A 123 8.99 -9.06 8.56
N THR A 124 8.13 -9.74 9.31
CA THR A 124 8.24 -9.86 10.77
C THR A 124 9.06 -11.09 11.11
N ASP A 125 10.27 -10.86 11.59
CA ASP A 125 11.19 -11.87 12.09
C ASP A 125 12.02 -11.24 13.24
N LYS A 126 13.00 -11.96 13.80
CA LYS A 126 13.91 -11.44 14.85
C LYS A 126 14.52 -10.08 14.50
N ASN A 127 14.88 -9.88 13.23
CA ASN A 127 15.31 -8.59 12.68
C ASN A 127 14.32 -8.20 11.58
N PRO A 128 13.30 -7.38 11.86
CA PRO A 128 12.27 -7.07 10.89
C PRO A 128 12.83 -6.20 9.75
N LEU A 129 12.49 -6.59 8.52
CA LEU A 129 12.76 -5.79 7.32
C LEU A 129 11.48 -5.03 6.94
N LYS A 130 11.61 -3.75 6.66
CA LYS A 130 10.46 -2.87 6.39
C LYS A 130 10.75 -1.93 5.23
N ARG A 131 9.92 -1.97 4.22
CA ARG A 131 9.83 -0.92 3.21
C ARG A 131 8.53 -0.17 3.42
N LYS A 132 8.61 1.11 3.76
CA LYS A 132 7.43 1.97 3.86
C LYS A 132 6.82 2.16 2.47
N SER A 133 5.49 2.09 2.38
CA SER A 133 4.80 2.45 1.14
C SER A 133 4.97 3.94 0.86
N CYS A 134 5.40 4.27 -0.36
CA CYS A 134 5.37 5.67 -0.82
C CYS A 134 3.98 6.08 -1.33
N LEU A 135 3.09 5.11 -1.58
CA LEU A 135 1.72 5.35 -2.04
C LEU A 135 0.76 5.44 -0.86
N PHE A 136 0.19 6.60 -0.66
CA PHE A 136 -0.93 6.82 0.24
C PHE A 136 -2.25 6.78 -0.55
N LEU A 137 -3.25 6.12 0.01
CA LEU A 137 -4.60 6.02 -0.56
C LEU A 137 -5.63 6.33 0.51
N GLU A 138 -6.67 7.05 0.15
CA GLU A 138 -7.88 7.21 0.95
C GLU A 138 -8.93 6.17 0.54
N LYS A 139 -9.98 6.06 1.33
CA LYS A 139 -11.16 5.25 1.01
C LYS A 139 -11.85 5.80 -0.23
N ALA A 140 -12.26 4.93 -1.14
CA ALA A 140 -13.13 5.31 -2.22
C ALA A 140 -14.58 5.34 -1.69
N ILE A 141 -15.19 6.53 -1.66
CA ILE A 141 -16.51 6.75 -1.08
C ILE A 141 -17.54 6.83 -2.21
N ASP A 142 -18.65 6.07 -2.08
CA ASP A 142 -19.76 6.13 -3.03
C ASP A 142 -20.62 7.36 -2.75
N SER A 143 -20.84 8.19 -3.78
CA SER A 143 -21.69 9.37 -3.73
C SER A 143 -23.18 9.07 -4.06
N ASN A 144 -23.48 7.95 -4.71
CA ASN A 144 -24.84 7.63 -5.15
C ASN A 144 -25.75 7.16 -4.01
N ARG A 145 -25.18 6.55 -2.95
CA ARG A 145 -25.92 6.05 -1.78
C ARG A 145 -27.10 5.13 -2.12
N ASN A 146 -26.99 4.37 -3.19
CA ASN A 146 -28.09 3.55 -3.71
C ASN A 146 -28.06 2.14 -3.10
N LEU A 147 -28.53 2.01 -1.86
CA LEU A 147 -28.58 0.73 -1.13
C LEU A 147 -29.81 -0.07 -1.53
N ILE A 148 -29.60 -1.34 -1.82
CA ILE A 148 -30.63 -2.33 -2.17
C ILE A 148 -30.51 -3.53 -1.23
N CYS A 149 -31.62 -3.98 -0.68
CA CYS A 149 -31.68 -5.21 0.11
C CYS A 149 -32.19 -6.33 -0.77
N GLU A 150 -31.41 -7.40 -0.88
CA GLU A 150 -31.75 -8.59 -1.66
C GLU A 150 -31.74 -9.83 -0.77
N THR A 151 -32.78 -10.67 -0.89
CA THR A 151 -32.77 -12.02 -0.33
C THR A 151 -32.25 -12.99 -1.37
N ARG A 152 -31.20 -13.73 -1.03
CA ARG A 152 -30.56 -14.71 -1.92
C ARG A 152 -30.70 -16.11 -1.33
N THR A 153 -30.92 -17.08 -2.22
CA THR A 153 -30.92 -18.50 -1.89
C THR A 153 -29.63 -19.14 -2.35
N THR A 154 -29.02 -19.96 -1.51
CA THR A 154 -27.93 -20.86 -1.89
C THR A 154 -28.40 -22.30 -1.70
N THR A 155 -28.38 -23.09 -2.76
CA THR A 155 -28.63 -24.53 -2.66
C THR A 155 -27.30 -25.22 -2.43
N GLY A 156 -27.13 -25.87 -1.28
CA GLY A 156 -25.95 -26.67 -0.97
C GLY A 156 -25.98 -28.03 -1.67
N GLN A 157 -24.85 -28.73 -1.73
CA GLN A 157 -24.72 -30.07 -2.30
C GLN A 157 -25.64 -31.12 -1.61
N SER A 158 -26.08 -30.84 -0.40
CA SER A 158 -26.99 -31.71 0.39
C SER A 158 -28.47 -31.41 0.18
N GLY A 159 -28.83 -30.56 -0.78
CA GLY A 159 -30.22 -30.13 -0.98
C GLY A 159 -30.75 -29.13 0.03
N ASN A 160 -29.97 -28.74 1.04
CA ASN A 160 -30.35 -27.72 2.00
C ASN A 160 -30.24 -26.34 1.38
N THR A 161 -31.37 -25.64 1.33
CA THR A 161 -31.44 -24.25 0.84
C THR A 161 -31.26 -23.32 2.03
N SER A 162 -30.23 -22.46 1.99
CA SER A 162 -30.09 -21.38 2.96
C SER A 162 -30.55 -20.05 2.37
N LEU A 163 -31.39 -19.35 3.11
CA LEU A 163 -31.81 -17.98 2.80
C LEU A 163 -30.85 -17.01 3.51
N HIS A 164 -30.35 -16.01 2.80
CA HIS A 164 -29.57 -14.96 3.41
C HIS A 164 -29.88 -13.60 2.77
N THR A 165 -29.97 -12.59 3.60
CA THR A 165 -30.17 -11.23 3.16
C THR A 165 -28.83 -10.56 2.85
N VAL A 166 -28.74 -9.87 1.74
CA VAL A 166 -27.55 -9.12 1.32
C VAL A 166 -27.96 -7.67 1.09
N ILE A 167 -27.28 -6.78 1.79
CA ILE A 167 -27.36 -5.35 1.48
C ILE A 167 -26.37 -5.10 0.36
N ASN A 168 -26.86 -4.61 -0.75
CA ASN A 168 -26.07 -4.32 -1.94
C ASN A 168 -26.36 -2.90 -2.42
N THR A 169 -25.73 -2.51 -3.52
CA THR A 169 -25.97 -1.23 -4.16
C THR A 169 -26.17 -1.46 -5.66
N GLY A 170 -26.95 -0.60 -6.29
CA GLY A 170 -27.08 -0.56 -7.75
C GLY A 170 -25.85 0.07 -8.40
N ASN A 171 -26.07 1.11 -9.19
CA ASN A 171 -24.98 1.88 -9.77
C ASN A 171 -24.28 2.72 -8.70
N THR A 172 -22.96 2.69 -8.69
CA THR A 172 -22.09 3.39 -7.77
C THR A 172 -21.24 4.42 -8.49
N LYS A 173 -20.92 5.50 -7.77
CA LYS A 173 -19.96 6.52 -8.22
C LYS A 173 -18.98 6.79 -7.09
N TYR A 174 -17.76 6.32 -7.24
CA TYR A 174 -16.72 6.45 -6.23
C TYR A 174 -15.81 7.64 -6.51
N GLU A 175 -15.41 8.31 -5.44
CA GLU A 175 -14.34 9.30 -5.45
C GLU A 175 -13.33 8.94 -4.37
N PHE A 176 -12.04 9.04 -4.69
CA PHE A 176 -10.97 8.91 -3.71
C PHE A 176 -9.74 9.72 -4.10
N PHE A 177 -8.91 9.97 -3.10
CA PHE A 177 -7.66 10.69 -3.25
C PHE A 177 -6.49 9.81 -2.85
N GLY A 178 -5.33 10.14 -3.40
CA GLY A 178 -4.08 9.51 -3.01
C GLY A 178 -2.90 10.45 -3.23
N SER A 179 -1.74 10.02 -2.77
CA SER A 179 -0.50 10.77 -2.91
C SER A 179 0.68 9.82 -3.00
N ILE A 180 1.62 10.12 -3.88
CA ILE A 180 2.92 9.46 -3.99
C ILE A 180 3.95 10.37 -3.34
N ASN A 181 4.56 9.90 -2.25
CA ASN A 181 5.62 10.62 -1.56
C ASN A 181 6.97 10.36 -2.22
N ILE A 182 7.61 11.42 -2.72
CA ILE A 182 8.87 11.29 -3.47
C ILE A 182 10.04 10.94 -2.57
N GLU A 183 10.07 11.43 -1.33
CA GLU A 183 11.13 11.07 -0.39
C GLU A 183 11.11 9.57 -0.05
N ASP A 184 9.92 9.03 0.26
CA ASP A 184 9.75 7.60 0.56
C ASP A 184 10.01 6.71 -0.67
N LEU A 185 9.75 7.20 -1.89
CA LEU A 185 10.03 6.48 -3.13
C LEU A 185 11.52 6.43 -3.45
N GLN A 186 12.22 7.55 -3.25
CA GLN A 186 13.57 7.79 -3.73
C GLN A 186 14.64 6.91 -3.09
N PHE A 187 14.49 6.58 -1.79
CA PHE A 187 15.57 5.94 -1.02
C PHE A 187 15.13 4.59 -0.44
N ILE A 188 16.02 3.59 -0.59
CA ILE A 188 15.84 2.24 -0.07
C ILE A 188 16.93 2.02 0.98
N SER A 189 16.58 2.10 2.26
CA SER A 189 17.51 1.87 3.36
C SER A 189 17.94 0.41 3.43
N THR A 190 19.24 0.19 3.57
CA THR A 190 19.83 -1.13 3.82
C THR A 190 20.51 -1.19 5.18
N ASP A 191 20.41 -0.11 5.97
CA ASP A 191 21.04 0.05 7.25
C ASP A 191 20.07 -0.24 8.40
N ASN A 192 20.56 -0.95 9.40
CA ASN A 192 19.77 -1.36 10.57
C ASN A 192 19.73 -0.28 11.67
N ILE A 193 20.57 0.75 11.58
CA ILE A 193 20.77 1.78 12.64
C ILE A 193 19.44 2.44 13.04
N PHE A 194 18.57 2.68 12.06
CA PHE A 194 17.29 3.38 12.29
C PHE A 194 16.08 2.44 12.35
N GLY A 195 16.27 1.12 12.38
CA GLY A 195 15.18 0.14 12.40
C GLY A 195 14.27 0.17 11.18
N ARG A 196 14.76 0.66 10.03
CA ARG A 196 14.00 0.81 8.79
C ARG A 196 14.66 0.16 7.58
N ALA A 197 15.62 -0.74 7.82
CA ALA A 197 16.25 -1.49 6.76
C ALA A 197 15.21 -2.24 5.91
N SER A 198 15.29 -2.07 4.60
CA SER A 198 14.45 -2.79 3.64
C SER A 198 15.04 -4.15 3.28
N VAL A 199 16.35 -4.26 3.32
CA VAL A 199 17.11 -5.48 3.06
C VAL A 199 18.44 -5.41 3.79
N LEU A 200 18.93 -6.56 4.26
CA LEU A 200 20.24 -6.72 4.88
C LEU A 200 21.02 -7.76 4.06
N SER A 201 22.18 -7.37 3.56
CA SER A 201 23.03 -8.24 2.78
C SER A 201 24.46 -7.71 2.73
N THR A 202 25.35 -8.42 2.06
CA THR A 202 26.69 -7.94 1.77
C THR A 202 26.67 -6.83 0.73
N SER A 203 27.68 -5.95 0.71
CA SER A 203 27.78 -4.83 -0.23
C SER A 203 27.70 -5.27 -1.70
N ASP A 204 28.25 -6.43 -2.03
CA ASP A 204 28.23 -6.94 -3.42
C ASP A 204 26.82 -7.32 -3.84
N ASN A 205 26.08 -8.03 -3.00
CA ASN A 205 24.68 -8.35 -3.28
C ASN A 205 23.80 -7.10 -3.40
N LEU A 206 24.12 -6.02 -2.67
CA LEU A 206 23.37 -4.76 -2.74
C LEU A 206 23.64 -3.98 -4.02
N LYS A 207 24.86 -4.08 -4.58
CA LYS A 207 25.18 -3.56 -5.92
C LYS A 207 24.41 -4.32 -7.00
N ASP A 208 24.36 -5.65 -6.90
CA ASP A 208 23.59 -6.51 -7.81
C ASP A 208 22.08 -6.17 -7.72
N LEU A 209 21.57 -5.94 -6.52
CA LEU A 209 20.19 -5.49 -6.33
C LEU A 209 19.94 -4.13 -7.01
N ALA A 210 20.83 -3.16 -6.85
CA ALA A 210 20.72 -1.85 -7.51
C ALA A 210 20.71 -1.99 -9.04
N THR A 211 21.53 -2.89 -9.59
CA THR A 211 21.55 -3.22 -11.02
C THR A 211 20.20 -3.81 -11.46
N LYS A 212 19.68 -4.81 -10.75
CA LYS A 212 18.36 -5.41 -11.04
C LYS A 212 17.22 -4.40 -10.97
N ILE A 213 17.23 -3.50 -9.98
CA ILE A 213 16.25 -2.39 -9.87
C ILE A 213 16.33 -1.53 -11.14
N THR A 214 17.54 -1.13 -11.55
CA THR A 214 17.74 -0.32 -12.76
C THR A 214 17.23 -1.03 -14.01
N GLU A 215 17.52 -2.32 -14.18
CA GLU A 215 17.06 -3.12 -15.32
C GLU A 215 15.54 -3.22 -15.38
N ASN A 216 14.89 -3.52 -14.25
CA ASN A 216 13.43 -3.64 -14.17
C ASN A 216 12.73 -2.31 -14.45
N ILE A 217 13.24 -1.19 -13.91
CA ILE A 217 12.69 0.14 -14.21
C ILE A 217 12.93 0.50 -15.68
N SER A 218 14.07 0.11 -16.27
CA SER A 218 14.32 0.31 -17.69
C SER A 218 13.34 -0.46 -18.59
N ASN A 219 12.94 -1.65 -18.18
CA ASN A 219 11.92 -2.43 -18.90
C ASN A 219 10.55 -1.73 -18.84
N ILE A 220 10.17 -1.22 -17.67
CA ILE A 220 8.95 -0.41 -17.53
C ILE A 220 8.99 0.84 -18.42
N ALA A 221 10.14 1.53 -18.47
CA ALA A 221 10.29 2.69 -19.36
C ALA A 221 10.01 2.34 -20.82
N LYS A 222 10.48 1.16 -21.28
CA LYS A 222 10.20 0.67 -22.64
C LYS A 222 8.71 0.36 -22.83
N GLU A 223 8.07 -0.29 -21.85
CA GLU A 223 6.63 -0.59 -21.90
C GLU A 223 5.77 0.67 -21.95
N LEU A 224 6.19 1.74 -21.26
CA LEU A 224 5.54 3.04 -21.24
C LEU A 224 6.02 3.99 -22.36
N GLU A 225 6.89 3.53 -23.25
CA GLU A 225 7.48 4.33 -24.35
C GLU A 225 8.20 5.61 -23.88
N LEU A 226 8.81 5.57 -22.68
CA LEU A 226 9.53 6.68 -22.09
C LEU A 226 11.02 6.63 -22.44
N SER A 227 11.55 7.71 -23.02
CA SER A 227 12.98 7.85 -23.37
C SER A 227 13.80 8.35 -22.17
N LEU A 228 13.71 7.69 -21.01
CA LEU A 228 14.38 8.03 -19.77
C LEU A 228 15.48 7.01 -19.43
N LYS A 229 16.47 7.43 -18.63
CA LYS A 229 17.62 6.61 -18.23
C LYS A 229 17.60 6.38 -16.71
N PRO A 230 16.85 5.40 -16.22
CA PRO A 230 16.78 5.12 -14.79
C PRO A 230 18.12 4.60 -14.27
N VAL A 231 18.47 5.02 -13.05
CA VAL A 231 19.63 4.54 -12.32
C VAL A 231 19.25 4.37 -10.86
N ALA A 232 19.61 3.23 -10.30
CA ALA A 232 19.62 2.95 -8.87
C ALA A 232 21.07 2.80 -8.42
N GLU A 233 21.52 3.56 -7.44
CA GLU A 233 22.91 3.57 -6.99
C GLU A 233 23.01 3.17 -5.52
N TYR A 234 23.74 2.09 -5.23
CA TYR A 234 24.10 1.71 -3.87
C TYR A 234 25.23 2.59 -3.37
N GLY A 235 25.12 3.11 -2.16
CA GLY A 235 26.13 3.99 -1.57
C GLY A 235 25.80 4.41 -0.14
N PHE A 236 26.65 5.30 0.37
CA PHE A 236 26.48 5.93 1.67
C PHE A 236 25.92 7.34 1.47
N TRP A 237 24.76 7.61 2.04
CA TRP A 237 23.95 8.79 1.76
C TRP A 237 23.58 9.52 3.03
N LYS A 238 23.53 10.84 2.99
CA LYS A 238 22.96 11.65 4.06
C LYS A 238 21.76 12.44 3.57
N LYS A 239 20.79 12.64 4.44
CA LYS A 239 19.62 13.46 4.13
C LYS A 239 20.01 14.95 4.19
N LYS A 240 19.70 15.69 3.13
CA LYS A 240 19.95 17.14 3.04
C LYS A 240 19.18 17.93 4.10
N GLY A 241 19.75 19.06 4.54
CA GLY A 241 19.07 20.03 5.41
C GLY A 241 18.96 19.62 6.87
N ARG A 242 19.57 18.51 7.30
CA ARG A 242 19.71 18.17 8.73
C ARG A 242 21.00 18.74 9.30
N VAL A 243 20.92 19.38 10.48
CA VAL A 243 22.08 19.97 11.18
C VAL A 243 23.06 18.88 11.62
N ILE A 244 22.52 17.76 12.14
CA ILE A 244 23.27 16.55 12.46
C ILE A 244 22.68 15.45 11.58
N SER A 245 23.46 14.97 10.63
CA SER A 245 23.07 13.89 9.75
C SER A 245 24.14 12.83 9.78
N GLU A 246 23.83 11.75 10.46
CA GLU A 246 24.55 10.49 10.27
C GLU A 246 24.20 9.97 8.89
N GLY A 247 25.22 9.53 8.13
CA GLY A 247 25.00 8.88 6.85
C GLY A 247 24.32 7.53 7.05
N GLU A 248 23.75 7.00 5.99
CA GLU A 248 23.01 5.75 5.97
C GLU A 248 23.33 4.99 4.69
N TRP A 249 23.59 3.69 4.80
CA TRP A 249 23.76 2.83 3.65
C TRP A 249 22.41 2.56 2.98
N GLY A 250 22.38 2.67 1.65
CA GLY A 250 21.16 2.43 0.91
C GLY A 250 21.31 2.56 -0.60
N ILE A 251 20.19 2.34 -1.30
CA ILE A 251 20.09 2.51 -2.75
C ILE A 251 19.27 3.76 -3.03
N LEU A 252 19.83 4.68 -3.80
CA LEU A 252 19.19 5.91 -4.22
C LEU A 252 18.75 5.80 -5.68
N LEU A 253 17.50 6.18 -5.96
CA LEU A 253 16.95 6.29 -7.30
C LEU A 253 17.18 7.70 -7.86
N ASN A 254 17.58 7.77 -9.13
CA ASN A 254 17.70 9.05 -9.84
C ASN A 254 16.32 9.61 -10.27
N GLN A 255 16.31 10.83 -10.80
CA GLN A 255 15.12 11.53 -11.29
C GLN A 255 14.31 10.71 -12.31
N ASP A 256 15.01 10.10 -13.27
CA ASP A 256 14.38 9.32 -14.33
C ASP A 256 13.71 8.06 -13.79
N ALA A 257 14.35 7.38 -12.82
CA ALA A 257 13.78 6.21 -12.16
C ALA A 257 12.51 6.58 -11.38
N ILE A 258 12.53 7.70 -10.65
CA ILE A 258 11.37 8.22 -9.93
C ILE A 258 10.23 8.53 -10.90
N HIS A 259 10.54 9.22 -12.01
CA HIS A 259 9.53 9.57 -13.01
C HIS A 259 8.85 8.34 -13.60
N ILE A 260 9.64 7.35 -14.02
CA ILE A 260 9.11 6.09 -14.58
C ILE A 260 8.19 5.38 -13.58
N LEU A 261 8.59 5.28 -12.31
CA LEU A 261 7.80 4.64 -11.27
C LEU A 261 6.51 5.40 -10.95
N VAL A 262 6.53 6.73 -11.00
CA VAL A 262 5.34 7.58 -10.84
C VAL A 262 4.37 7.35 -12.00
N GLU A 263 4.84 7.39 -13.24
CA GLU A 263 3.98 7.15 -14.42
C GLU A 263 3.41 5.72 -14.39
N TRP A 264 4.22 4.74 -14.03
CA TRP A 264 3.77 3.35 -13.91
C TRP A 264 2.62 3.18 -12.91
N ILE A 265 2.74 3.76 -11.70
CA ILE A 265 1.67 3.61 -10.70
C ILE A 265 0.42 4.40 -11.07
N ILE A 266 0.56 5.55 -11.71
CA ILE A 266 -0.57 6.33 -12.24
C ILE A 266 -1.27 5.55 -13.35
N ASP A 267 -0.52 4.88 -14.23
CA ASP A 267 -1.10 4.00 -15.26
C ASP A 267 -1.86 2.82 -14.63
N LYS A 268 -1.30 2.16 -13.62
CA LYS A 268 -1.99 1.08 -12.87
C LYS A 268 -3.28 1.59 -12.21
N ILE A 269 -3.31 2.82 -11.70
CA ILE A 269 -4.51 3.43 -11.12
C ILE A 269 -5.53 3.77 -12.21
N LYS A 270 -5.12 4.32 -13.34
CA LYS A 270 -6.00 4.60 -14.50
C LYS A 270 -6.69 3.36 -15.02
N ASN A 271 -5.97 2.25 -15.04
CA ASN A 271 -6.47 0.95 -15.52
C ASN A 271 -7.09 0.08 -14.41
N LEU A 272 -7.27 0.63 -13.21
CA LEU A 272 -7.82 -0.13 -12.08
C LEU A 272 -9.25 -0.60 -12.38
N TYR A 273 -9.41 -1.91 -12.38
CA TYR A 273 -10.67 -2.59 -12.50
C TYR A 273 -10.82 -3.60 -11.36
N ILE A 274 -11.83 -3.41 -10.52
CA ILE A 274 -12.16 -4.33 -9.43
C ILE A 274 -13.37 -5.14 -9.84
N HIS A 275 -13.23 -6.45 -9.84
CA HIS A 275 -14.30 -7.39 -10.14
C HIS A 275 -14.40 -8.41 -9.01
N GLN A 276 -15.54 -8.49 -8.37
CA GLN A 276 -15.78 -9.44 -7.30
C GLN A 276 -17.23 -9.92 -7.31
N ALA A 277 -17.43 -11.23 -7.50
CA ALA A 277 -18.75 -11.84 -7.62
C ALA A 277 -19.58 -11.17 -8.75
N LYS A 278 -20.73 -10.56 -8.41
CA LYS A 278 -21.61 -9.85 -9.35
C LYS A 278 -21.40 -8.34 -9.36
N SER A 279 -20.30 -7.86 -8.76
CA SER A 279 -20.04 -6.45 -8.56
C SER A 279 -18.76 -6.03 -9.29
N LEU A 280 -18.72 -4.81 -9.76
CA LEU A 280 -17.57 -4.25 -10.45
C LEU A 280 -17.36 -2.77 -10.08
N MET A 281 -16.13 -2.31 -10.21
CA MET A 281 -15.73 -0.90 -10.17
C MET A 281 -14.66 -0.68 -11.24
N LYS A 282 -14.78 0.39 -12.01
CA LYS A 282 -13.83 0.81 -13.03
C LYS A 282 -13.48 2.27 -12.85
N VAL A 283 -12.22 2.62 -12.94
CA VAL A 283 -11.76 4.01 -12.95
C VAL A 283 -12.12 4.65 -14.29
N GLU A 284 -12.68 5.86 -14.22
CA GLU A 284 -13.05 6.68 -15.38
C GLU A 284 -12.06 7.81 -15.61
N SER A 285 -11.59 8.44 -14.54
CA SER A 285 -10.64 9.54 -14.63
C SER A 285 -9.67 9.59 -13.47
N VAL A 286 -8.45 10.04 -13.75
CA VAL A 286 -7.41 10.33 -12.78
C VAL A 286 -6.88 11.73 -13.06
N LEU A 287 -7.01 12.62 -12.08
CA LEU A 287 -6.46 13.96 -12.12
C LEU A 287 -5.24 14.01 -11.23
N CYS A 288 -4.06 14.39 -11.77
CA CYS A 288 -2.79 14.43 -11.05
C CYS A 288 -2.35 15.89 -10.80
N ASP A 289 -1.81 16.13 -9.61
CA ASP A 289 -1.17 17.39 -9.21
C ASP A 289 0.28 17.11 -8.77
N TYR A 290 1.24 17.58 -9.57
CA TYR A 290 2.67 17.49 -9.26
C TYR A 290 3.04 18.61 -8.28
N ASN A 291 2.96 18.28 -7.00
CA ASN A 291 2.90 19.24 -5.92
C ASN A 291 4.29 19.62 -5.40
N SER A 292 4.59 20.91 -5.44
CA SER A 292 5.81 21.50 -4.87
C SER A 292 5.61 22.09 -3.46
N GLY A 293 4.47 21.84 -2.84
CA GLY A 293 4.10 22.37 -1.55
C GLY A 293 3.58 21.27 -0.60
N ASN A 294 2.48 21.56 0.08
CA ASN A 294 1.87 20.63 1.03
C ASN A 294 1.15 19.48 0.32
N HIS A 295 1.23 18.28 0.88
CA HIS A 295 0.49 17.11 0.43
C HIS A 295 -1.02 17.38 0.34
N PHE A 296 -1.70 16.69 -0.58
CA PHE A 296 -3.13 16.79 -0.81
C PHE A 296 -3.65 18.20 -1.11
N ARG A 297 -2.85 19.02 -1.78
CA ARG A 297 -3.31 20.32 -2.27
C ARG A 297 -4.54 20.18 -3.15
N ILE A 298 -4.59 19.19 -4.01
CA ILE A 298 -5.70 18.86 -4.91
C ILE A 298 -7.05 18.71 -4.19
N LYS A 299 -7.03 18.31 -2.92
CA LYS A 299 -8.22 18.19 -2.08
C LYS A 299 -8.81 19.52 -1.67
N ARG A 300 -7.98 20.54 -1.57
CA ARG A 300 -8.33 21.88 -1.09
C ARG A 300 -8.62 22.86 -2.23
N ASP A 301 -7.90 22.70 -3.33
CA ASP A 301 -7.98 23.61 -4.46
C ASP A 301 -7.69 22.84 -5.76
N THR A 302 -8.75 22.48 -6.48
CA THR A 302 -8.66 21.81 -7.77
C THR A 302 -8.36 22.77 -8.92
N THR A 303 -8.37 24.10 -8.69
CA THR A 303 -8.12 25.11 -9.73
C THR A 303 -6.62 25.37 -9.94
N SER A 304 -5.78 25.06 -8.95
CA SER A 304 -4.33 25.31 -8.97
C SER A 304 -3.48 24.06 -9.23
N ILE A 305 -4.01 23.13 -10.02
CA ILE A 305 -3.31 21.89 -10.39
C ILE A 305 -2.05 22.19 -11.18
N SER A 306 -0.95 21.55 -10.79
CA SER A 306 0.34 21.67 -11.43
C SER A 306 0.62 20.43 -12.29
N SER A 307 0.99 20.66 -13.57
CA SER A 307 1.50 19.60 -14.44
C SER A 307 2.99 19.35 -14.19
N PHE A 308 3.49 18.22 -14.68
CA PHE A 308 4.91 17.86 -14.60
C PHE A 308 5.82 18.79 -15.41
N LYS A 309 5.29 19.55 -16.36
CA LYS A 309 6.09 20.37 -17.30
C LYS A 309 7.08 21.26 -16.55
N ASP A 310 8.36 21.13 -16.91
CA ASP A 310 9.50 21.96 -16.50
C ASP A 310 9.86 21.94 -14.99
N ARG A 311 9.60 20.83 -14.29
CA ARG A 311 9.95 20.69 -12.89
C ARG A 311 10.61 19.33 -12.60
N ASP A 312 11.68 19.38 -11.82
CA ASP A 312 12.34 18.17 -11.31
C ASP A 312 11.73 17.71 -9.98
N PHE A 313 11.85 16.44 -9.69
CA PHE A 313 11.56 15.92 -8.35
C PHE A 313 12.62 16.40 -7.35
N GLU A 314 12.24 16.63 -6.11
CA GLU A 314 13.18 16.98 -5.06
C GLU A 314 14.15 15.83 -4.79
N ILE A 315 15.45 16.14 -4.73
CA ILE A 315 16.48 15.19 -4.31
C ILE A 315 16.81 15.42 -2.84
N TYR A 316 16.34 14.51 -2.01
CA TYR A 316 16.45 14.58 -0.55
C TYR A 316 17.77 14.12 0.01
N TYR A 317 18.56 13.38 -0.78
CA TYR A 317 19.81 12.77 -0.31
C TYR A 317 21.00 13.26 -1.12
N GLU A 318 22.14 13.33 -0.47
CA GLU A 318 23.43 13.61 -1.10
C GLU A 318 24.45 12.54 -0.71
N LYS A 319 25.38 12.25 -1.63
CA LYS A 319 26.40 11.24 -1.42
C LYS A 319 27.40 11.71 -0.35
N MET A 320 27.79 10.80 0.53
CA MET A 320 28.75 11.03 1.58
C MET A 320 29.85 9.96 1.54
N SER A 321 31.08 10.31 1.90
CA SER A 321 32.12 9.32 2.10
C SER A 321 31.97 8.76 3.53
N PRO A 322 31.88 7.42 3.70
CA PRO A 322 31.83 6.82 5.02
C PRO A 322 33.14 7.11 5.78
N THR A 323 33.05 7.33 7.09
CA THR A 323 34.24 7.42 7.96
C THR A 323 34.86 6.03 8.11
N HIS A 324 36.15 5.97 8.53
CA HIS A 324 36.88 4.70 8.67
C HIS A 324 36.18 3.71 9.64
N GLU A 325 35.51 4.21 10.67
CA GLU A 325 34.74 3.41 11.63
C GLU A 325 33.49 2.79 11.00
N GLN A 326 32.84 3.51 10.07
CA GLN A 326 31.66 3.03 9.36
C GLN A 326 31.98 2.00 8.25
N LEU A 327 33.21 1.95 7.78
CA LEU A 327 33.69 0.91 6.86
C LEU A 327 33.97 -0.42 7.58
N VAL A 328 34.26 -0.39 8.87
CA VAL A 328 34.58 -1.58 9.69
C VAL A 328 33.32 -2.29 10.21
N GLU A 329 32.16 -1.60 10.21
CA GLU A 329 30.87 -2.19 10.62
C GLU A 329 30.21 -3.05 9.53
N GLU A 330 30.75 -3.16 8.32
CA GLU A 330 30.36 -4.17 7.34
C GLU A 330 30.72 -5.59 7.88
N PRO A 331 29.89 -6.54 7.72
CA PRO A 331 29.36 -7.62 8.56
C PRO A 331 30.36 -8.64 9.10
N GLU A 332 31.31 -8.26 9.95
CA GLU A 332 32.04 -9.24 10.77
C GLU A 332 31.21 -9.84 11.93
N LYS A 333 30.06 -9.26 12.27
CA LYS A 333 29.23 -9.67 13.41
C LYS A 333 28.56 -11.05 13.27
N GLU A 334 28.49 -11.64 12.07
CA GLU A 334 27.99 -13.00 11.91
C GLU A 334 29.04 -14.10 12.24
N LYS A 335 30.33 -13.78 12.19
CA LYS A 335 31.37 -14.78 12.49
C LYS A 335 31.59 -15.02 13.99
N ILE A 336 31.26 -14.03 14.83
CA ILE A 336 31.47 -14.13 16.29
C ILE A 336 30.38 -14.97 16.96
N SER A 337 29.15 -14.94 16.47
CA SER A 337 28.02 -15.74 17.01
C SER A 337 28.19 -17.26 16.76
N LYS A 338 28.93 -17.64 15.73
CA LYS A 338 29.21 -19.07 15.43
C LYS A 338 30.41 -19.63 16.20
N ARG A 339 31.28 -18.78 16.73
CA ARG A 339 32.42 -19.24 17.55
C ARG A 339 32.04 -19.47 19.02
N SER A 340 31.08 -18.70 19.58
CA SER A 340 30.64 -18.88 20.97
C SER A 340 29.76 -20.13 21.18
N LYS A 341 29.14 -20.68 20.15
CA LYS A 341 28.37 -21.93 20.22
C LYS A 341 29.22 -23.23 20.08
N LYS A 342 30.49 -23.11 19.70
CA LYS A 342 31.39 -24.30 19.56
C LYS A 342 32.21 -24.58 20.83
N THR A 343 32.23 -23.65 21.78
CA THR A 343 33.01 -23.80 23.03
C THR A 343 32.20 -24.30 24.21
N SER A 344 30.84 -24.27 24.14
CA SER A 344 30.00 -24.78 25.24
C SER A 344 29.60 -26.25 25.17
N ASN A 345 30.03 -26.99 24.11
CA ASN A 345 29.72 -28.43 23.96
C ASN A 345 30.96 -29.34 24.16
N LYS A 346 31.95 -28.90 24.92
CA LYS A 346 33.14 -29.69 25.23
C LYS A 346 33.47 -29.83 26.73
N GLU A 347 32.56 -29.51 27.62
CA GLU A 347 32.72 -29.70 29.08
C GLU A 347 31.60 -30.54 29.71
N GLU A 348 31.00 -31.46 29.00
CA GLU A 348 30.20 -32.54 29.57
C GLU A 348 30.51 -33.86 28.84
N GLU A 349 31.65 -34.49 29.20
CA GLU A 349 31.90 -35.94 29.16
C GLU A 349 32.76 -36.29 30.37
#